data_5bfbcd6455cbc18d116bd0c6a843d1cd
#
_entry.id   5bfbcd6455cbc18d116bd0c6a843d1cd
#
_cell.length_a   1.000
_cell.length_b   1.000
_cell.length_c   1.000
_cell.angle_alpha   90.00
_cell.angle_beta   90.00
_cell.angle_gamma   90.00
#
_symmetry.space_group_name_H-M   'P 1'
#
loop_
_entity.id
_entity.type
_entity.pdbx_description
1 polymer ?
#
loop_
_entity_poly.entity_id
_entity_poly.type
_entity_poly.pdbx_seq_one_letter_code
_entity_poly.pdbx_strand_id
1 'polypeptide(L)'
;MYEYEEVRIKMDLIQKNLLEQVAGLHEIPEGAYNIRANGTKLGRNTTANIDIVTKTDKDGIDIIIKPGTVNESVHIPVLLSESGMQECVYNDFYIGEGADVTIVAGCGIHNCGVDTSKHDGVHTFYLEKNAKVRYIERHYGEGDGNGENIMNPQTIVHLKEGAHMEMETTQIKGIDSTVRVTKGDLAENASLEIHETVSYTHLRAHETCADL
;
A
#
# COMPACT_ATOMS: atom_id res chain seq x y z
N MET A 1 26.34 -15.32 24.86
CA MET A 1 26.05 -13.94 24.47
C MET A 1 25.92 -13.98 22.95
N TYR A 2 24.69 -14.12 22.46
CA TYR A 2 24.42 -14.12 21.01
C TYR A 2 24.32 -12.66 20.59
N GLU A 3 25.28 -12.19 19.77
CA GLU A 3 25.16 -10.93 19.07
C GLU A 3 24.00 -11.07 18.05
N TYR A 4 22.92 -10.36 18.29
CA TYR A 4 21.93 -10.12 17.26
C TYR A 4 22.59 -9.15 16.27
N GLU A 5 23.09 -9.64 15.16
CA GLU A 5 23.36 -8.79 14.00
C GLU A 5 22.02 -8.15 13.59
N GLU A 6 21.87 -6.87 13.83
CA GLU A 6 20.84 -6.06 13.22
C GLU A 6 20.97 -6.23 11.70
N VAL A 7 20.06 -6.95 11.09
CA VAL A 7 19.98 -7.05 9.63
C VAL A 7 19.58 -5.67 9.11
N ARG A 8 20.57 -4.80 8.90
CA ARG A 8 20.34 -3.48 8.30
C ARG A 8 19.85 -3.70 6.88
N ILE A 9 18.61 -3.30 6.60
CA ILE A 9 18.07 -3.24 5.24
C ILE A 9 18.98 -2.35 4.40
N LYS A 10 19.60 -2.93 3.36
CA LYS A 10 20.46 -2.19 2.43
C LYS A 10 19.59 -1.74 1.25
N MET A 11 19.36 -0.45 1.13
CA MET A 11 18.71 0.19 -0.01
C MET A 11 19.71 1.08 -0.74
N ASP A 12 19.63 1.08 -2.07
CA ASP A 12 20.34 2.04 -2.91
C ASP A 12 19.67 3.43 -2.87
N LEU A 13 20.24 4.40 -3.59
CA LEU A 13 19.71 5.77 -3.58
C LEU A 13 18.36 5.90 -4.26
N ILE A 14 18.10 5.11 -5.30
CA ILE A 14 16.80 5.10 -6.01
C ILE A 14 15.72 4.57 -5.07
N GLN A 15 15.95 3.44 -4.44
CA GLN A 15 15.03 2.83 -3.49
C GLN A 15 14.72 3.76 -2.30
N LYS A 16 15.71 4.47 -1.79
CA LYS A 16 15.52 5.46 -0.73
C LYS A 16 14.66 6.64 -1.18
N ASN A 17 14.91 7.17 -2.39
CA ASN A 17 14.09 8.23 -2.95
C ASN A 17 12.63 7.76 -3.14
N LEU A 18 12.42 6.59 -3.72
CA LEU A 18 11.07 6.03 -3.89
C LEU A 18 10.37 5.85 -2.54
N LEU A 19 11.07 5.32 -1.52
CA LEU A 19 10.52 5.13 -0.18
C LEU A 19 10.04 6.45 0.44
N GLU A 20 10.84 7.51 0.31
CA GLU A 20 10.49 8.84 0.78
C GLU A 20 9.23 9.37 0.09
N GLN A 21 9.15 9.26 -1.25
CA GLN A 21 8.02 9.74 -2.03
C GLN A 21 6.71 9.03 -1.68
N VAL A 22 6.73 7.71 -1.55
CA VAL A 22 5.49 6.92 -1.41
C VAL A 22 5.08 6.66 0.04
N ALA A 23 6.02 6.67 0.97
CA ALA A 23 5.73 6.38 2.38
C ALA A 23 6.07 7.55 3.33
N GLY A 24 6.77 8.58 2.86
CA GLY A 24 7.27 9.68 3.70
C GLY A 24 8.34 9.23 4.69
N LEU A 25 9.06 8.16 4.37
CA LEU A 25 10.05 7.55 5.25
C LEU A 25 11.46 7.86 4.78
N HIS A 26 12.25 8.51 5.61
CA HIS A 26 13.69 8.71 5.41
C HIS A 26 14.52 7.54 5.96
N GLU A 27 13.94 6.80 6.93
CA GLU A 27 14.54 5.65 7.60
C GLU A 27 13.50 4.52 7.74
N ILE A 28 13.94 3.35 8.13
CA ILE A 28 13.06 2.22 8.41
C ILE A 28 12.22 2.52 9.66
N PRO A 29 10.89 2.35 9.62
CA PRO A 29 10.04 2.64 10.78
C PRO A 29 10.30 1.66 11.92
N GLU A 30 10.16 2.10 13.16
CA GLU A 30 10.28 1.24 14.36
C GLU A 30 9.06 0.32 14.55
N GLY A 31 7.89 0.70 14.01
CA GLY A 31 6.63 -0.06 14.10
C GLY A 31 6.54 -1.26 13.16
N ALA A 32 5.32 -1.66 12.85
CA ALA A 32 5.08 -2.73 11.89
C ALA A 32 5.36 -2.26 10.45
N TYR A 33 6.08 -3.07 9.68
CA TYR A 33 6.30 -2.79 8.27
C TYR A 33 6.60 -4.03 7.44
N ASN A 34 6.36 -3.96 6.15
CA ASN A 34 6.83 -4.90 5.14
C ASN A 34 7.24 -4.13 3.89
N ILE A 35 8.53 -3.89 3.73
CA ILE A 35 9.09 -3.18 2.58
C ILE A 35 9.48 -4.20 1.52
N ARG A 36 9.02 -3.98 0.28
CA ARG A 36 9.36 -4.80 -0.89
C ARG A 36 10.13 -3.96 -1.89
N ALA A 37 11.07 -4.60 -2.60
CA ALA A 37 11.69 -4.03 -3.78
C ALA A 37 11.88 -5.10 -4.85
N ASN A 38 11.59 -4.76 -6.09
CA ASN A 38 11.79 -5.61 -7.27
C ASN A 38 11.31 -7.06 -7.05
N GLY A 39 10.05 -7.21 -6.62
CA GLY A 39 9.41 -8.50 -6.40
C GLY A 39 9.85 -9.24 -5.12
N THR A 40 10.79 -8.70 -4.34
CA THR A 40 11.32 -9.36 -3.15
C THR A 40 11.07 -8.58 -1.86
N LYS A 41 11.05 -9.28 -0.73
CA LYS A 41 10.99 -8.64 0.58
C LYS A 41 12.37 -8.10 0.97
N LEU A 42 12.50 -6.78 1.17
CA LEU A 42 13.70 -6.17 1.73
C LEU A 42 13.75 -6.27 3.24
N GLY A 43 12.62 -6.09 3.90
CA GLY A 43 12.53 -6.19 5.36
C GLY A 43 11.11 -6.22 5.87
N ARG A 44 10.96 -6.75 7.08
CA ARG A 44 9.70 -6.84 7.80
C ARG A 44 9.92 -6.71 9.29
N ASN A 45 9.01 -6.04 9.95
CA ASN A 45 8.90 -6.00 11.41
C ASN A 45 7.43 -6.12 11.83
N THR A 46 7.20 -6.71 12.96
CA THR A 46 5.89 -6.86 13.61
C THR A 46 5.93 -6.21 14.97
N THR A 47 4.76 -5.94 15.56
CA THR A 47 4.65 -5.46 16.94
C THR A 47 3.94 -6.49 17.82
N ALA A 48 3.74 -6.19 19.08
CA ALA A 48 2.93 -7.05 19.97
C ALA A 48 1.46 -7.15 19.49
N ASN A 49 0.97 -6.14 18.73
CA ASN A 49 -0.43 -6.01 18.33
C ASN A 49 -0.64 -6.18 16.81
N ILE A 50 0.40 -6.09 15.98
CA ILE A 50 0.32 -6.20 14.53
C ILE A 50 1.25 -7.29 14.05
N ASP A 51 0.68 -8.34 13.46
CA ASP A 51 1.41 -9.42 12.80
C ASP A 51 1.34 -9.30 11.27
N ILE A 52 2.37 -9.78 10.58
CA ILE A 52 2.47 -9.76 9.12
C ILE A 52 2.93 -11.14 8.64
N VAL A 53 2.06 -11.85 7.95
CA VAL A 53 2.29 -13.22 7.49
C VAL A 53 2.40 -13.26 5.97
N THR A 54 3.39 -13.97 5.43
CA THR A 54 3.48 -14.18 3.98
C THR A 54 2.42 -15.18 3.53
N LYS A 55 1.69 -14.86 2.46
CA LYS A 55 0.77 -15.81 1.84
C LYS A 55 1.52 -16.99 1.23
N THR A 56 0.88 -18.14 1.19
CA THR A 56 1.46 -19.39 0.66
C THR A 56 0.89 -19.79 -0.69
N ASP A 57 -0.20 -19.17 -1.10
CA ASP A 57 -0.97 -19.51 -2.33
C ASP A 57 -0.74 -18.50 -3.47
N LYS A 58 -0.28 -17.30 -3.14
CA LYS A 58 -0.03 -16.20 -4.09
C LYS A 58 0.92 -15.17 -3.49
N ASP A 59 1.47 -14.31 -4.32
CA ASP A 59 2.33 -13.21 -3.85
C ASP A 59 1.52 -12.22 -3.02
N GLY A 60 2.00 -11.91 -1.82
CA GLY A 60 1.36 -10.99 -0.90
C GLY A 60 1.49 -11.35 0.56
N ILE A 61 0.74 -10.65 1.38
CA ILE A 61 0.79 -10.77 2.85
C ILE A 61 -0.60 -10.66 3.47
N ASP A 62 -0.74 -11.27 4.64
CA ASP A 62 -1.83 -11.04 5.58
C ASP A 62 -1.33 -10.15 6.70
N ILE A 63 -2.01 -9.03 6.96
CA ILE A 63 -1.75 -8.11 8.06
C ILE A 63 -2.86 -8.31 9.09
N ILE A 64 -2.48 -8.75 10.28
CA ILE A 64 -3.41 -9.11 11.35
C ILE A 64 -3.23 -8.13 12.50
N ILE A 65 -4.25 -7.29 12.73
CA ILE A 65 -4.28 -6.26 13.77
C ILE A 65 -5.22 -6.72 14.88
N LYS A 66 -4.71 -6.84 16.10
CA LYS A 66 -5.47 -7.33 17.25
C LYS A 66 -6.60 -6.37 17.64
N PRO A 67 -7.68 -6.90 18.25
CA PRO A 67 -8.74 -6.06 18.81
C PRO A 67 -8.19 -5.02 19.79
N GLY A 68 -8.74 -3.79 19.74
CA GLY A 68 -8.38 -2.70 20.62
C GLY A 68 -6.99 -2.09 20.40
N THR A 69 -6.29 -2.44 19.32
CA THR A 69 -5.03 -1.79 18.94
C THR A 69 -5.28 -0.33 18.59
N VAL A 70 -4.58 0.59 19.25
CA VAL A 70 -4.70 2.03 19.01
C VAL A 70 -3.34 2.72 18.90
N ASN A 71 -3.29 3.82 18.14
CA ASN A 71 -2.07 4.62 17.97
C ASN A 71 -0.88 3.84 17.37
N GLU A 72 -1.13 2.79 16.63
CA GLU A 72 -0.12 2.07 15.86
C GLU A 72 -0.31 2.26 14.36
N SER A 73 0.78 2.07 13.62
CA SER A 73 0.75 2.11 12.16
C SER A 73 1.46 0.91 11.55
N VAL A 74 1.09 0.58 10.33
CA VAL A 74 1.81 -0.39 9.50
C VAL A 74 2.17 0.23 8.15
N HIS A 75 3.42 0.03 7.69
CA HIS A 75 3.92 0.56 6.43
C HIS A 75 4.22 -0.59 5.45
N ILE A 76 3.64 -0.55 4.26
CA ILE A 76 3.80 -1.59 3.24
C ILE A 76 4.21 -1.02 1.86
N PRO A 77 5.28 -0.22 1.76
CA PRO A 77 5.71 0.32 0.49
C PRO A 77 6.28 -0.75 -0.45
N VAL A 78 6.08 -0.52 -1.75
CA VAL A 78 6.65 -1.29 -2.85
C VAL A 78 7.53 -0.39 -3.71
N LEU A 79 8.74 -0.83 -4.00
CA LEU A 79 9.75 -0.06 -4.72
C LEU A 79 10.19 -0.85 -5.96
N LEU A 80 9.81 -0.40 -7.16
CA LEU A 80 10.28 -0.96 -8.42
C LEU A 80 11.42 -0.08 -8.94
N SER A 81 12.66 -0.43 -8.60
CA SER A 81 13.87 0.29 -9.00
C SER A 81 14.53 -0.28 -10.26
N GLU A 82 14.09 -1.44 -10.73
CA GLU A 82 14.55 -2.08 -11.97
C GLU A 82 13.51 -1.85 -13.07
N SER A 83 13.96 -1.34 -14.22
CA SER A 83 13.10 -1.08 -15.38
C SER A 83 12.51 -2.37 -15.95
N GLY A 84 11.26 -2.31 -16.41
CA GLY A 84 10.56 -3.45 -16.99
C GLY A 84 10.00 -4.44 -15.97
N MET A 85 10.12 -4.16 -14.67
CA MET A 85 9.55 -5.00 -13.62
C MET A 85 8.02 -4.97 -13.66
N GLN A 86 7.42 -6.15 -13.55
CA GLN A 86 5.96 -6.31 -13.46
C GLN A 86 5.62 -7.24 -12.31
N GLU A 87 4.76 -6.79 -11.40
CA GLU A 87 4.28 -7.62 -10.30
C GLU A 87 2.81 -7.38 -9.99
N CYS A 88 2.18 -8.39 -9.40
CA CYS A 88 0.85 -8.31 -8.80
C CYS A 88 0.92 -8.85 -7.38
N VAL A 89 0.48 -8.07 -6.39
CA VAL A 89 0.51 -8.48 -4.98
C VAL A 89 -0.87 -8.40 -4.35
N TYR A 90 -1.16 -9.35 -3.45
CA TYR A 90 -2.43 -9.50 -2.76
C TYR A 90 -2.21 -9.32 -1.26
N ASN A 91 -2.71 -8.23 -0.70
CA ASN A 91 -2.56 -7.92 0.71
C ASN A 91 -3.94 -7.90 1.38
N ASP A 92 -4.15 -8.78 2.35
CA ASP A 92 -5.39 -8.83 3.11
C ASP A 92 -5.14 -8.28 4.52
N PHE A 93 -6.01 -7.37 4.95
CA PHE A 93 -5.92 -6.67 6.23
C PHE A 93 -7.07 -7.12 7.12
N TYR A 94 -6.76 -7.73 8.24
CA TYR A 94 -7.71 -8.18 9.25
C TYR A 94 -7.62 -7.25 10.46
N ILE A 95 -8.57 -6.35 10.61
CA ILE A 95 -8.59 -5.32 11.63
C ILE A 95 -9.56 -5.72 12.73
N GLY A 96 -9.04 -6.00 13.92
CA GLY A 96 -9.81 -6.46 15.08
C GLY A 96 -10.79 -5.43 15.62
N GLU A 97 -11.78 -5.89 16.36
CA GLU A 97 -12.85 -5.07 16.94
C GLU A 97 -12.28 -3.88 17.75
N GLY A 98 -12.79 -2.68 17.48
CA GLY A 98 -12.42 -1.45 18.18
C GLY A 98 -10.97 -0.99 17.97
N ALA A 99 -10.24 -1.57 17.03
CA ALA A 99 -8.91 -1.06 16.68
C ALA A 99 -9.02 0.30 15.95
N ASP A 100 -8.01 1.17 16.14
CA ASP A 100 -7.90 2.48 15.49
C ASP A 100 -6.45 2.69 15.05
N VAL A 101 -6.19 2.48 13.76
CA VAL A 101 -4.83 2.36 13.21
C VAL A 101 -4.66 3.09 11.89
N THR A 102 -3.40 3.44 11.59
CA THR A 102 -3.02 4.00 10.29
C THR A 102 -2.26 2.96 9.47
N ILE A 103 -2.66 2.80 8.20
CA ILE A 103 -1.99 1.93 7.23
C ILE A 103 -1.45 2.81 6.12
N VAL A 104 -0.13 2.74 5.91
CA VAL A 104 0.57 3.50 4.86
C VAL A 104 1.06 2.53 3.80
N ALA A 105 0.47 2.63 2.63
CA ALA A 105 0.85 1.88 1.44
C ALA A 105 1.40 2.83 0.37
N GLY A 106 1.93 2.28 -0.69
CA GLY A 106 2.31 3.04 -1.85
C GLY A 106 3.27 2.28 -2.73
N CYS A 107 3.31 2.67 -3.99
CA CYS A 107 4.24 2.10 -4.95
C CYS A 107 5.01 3.21 -5.65
N GLY A 108 6.34 3.04 -5.69
CA GLY A 108 7.25 3.88 -6.47
C GLY A 108 7.87 3.09 -7.61
N ILE A 109 7.85 3.66 -8.81
CA ILE A 109 8.47 3.09 -10.01
C ILE A 109 9.59 4.01 -10.49
N HIS A 110 10.78 3.43 -10.70
CA HIS A 110 11.87 4.07 -11.44
C HIS A 110 12.10 3.29 -12.73
N ASN A 111 11.84 3.94 -13.89
CA ASN A 111 11.95 3.30 -15.20
C ASN A 111 12.82 4.12 -16.15
N CYS A 112 14.05 3.67 -16.38
CA CYS A 112 14.98 4.24 -17.37
C CYS A 112 15.12 3.34 -18.62
N GLY A 113 14.25 2.33 -18.77
CA GLY A 113 14.26 1.37 -19.87
C GLY A 113 13.23 1.68 -20.96
N VAL A 114 13.09 0.71 -21.85
CA VAL A 114 12.11 0.74 -22.95
C VAL A 114 10.88 -0.14 -22.67
N ASP A 115 10.98 -1.02 -21.68
CA ASP A 115 9.93 -1.95 -21.32
C ASP A 115 9.01 -1.35 -20.26
N THR A 116 7.75 -1.76 -20.27
CA THR A 116 6.74 -1.31 -19.31
C THR A 116 7.03 -1.84 -17.90
N SER A 117 7.10 -0.94 -16.93
CA SER A 117 7.11 -1.26 -15.50
C SER A 117 5.68 -1.19 -14.94
N LYS A 118 5.27 -2.22 -14.19
CA LYS A 118 3.88 -2.34 -13.76
C LYS A 118 3.76 -2.88 -12.34
N HIS A 119 2.86 -2.26 -11.55
CA HIS A 119 2.45 -2.77 -10.25
C HIS A 119 0.93 -2.84 -10.12
N ASP A 120 0.42 -4.03 -9.88
CA ASP A 120 -0.99 -4.26 -9.54
C ASP A 120 -1.08 -4.63 -8.06
N GLY A 121 -1.60 -3.73 -7.23
CA GLY A 121 -1.88 -3.98 -5.82
C GLY A 121 -3.35 -4.34 -5.61
N VAL A 122 -3.64 -5.51 -5.06
CA VAL A 122 -4.98 -5.92 -4.66
C VAL A 122 -5.04 -5.95 -3.13
N HIS A 123 -5.77 -5.02 -2.55
CA HIS A 123 -5.87 -4.82 -1.11
C HIS A 123 -7.30 -5.13 -0.65
N THR A 124 -7.45 -6.10 0.27
CA THR A 124 -8.74 -6.44 0.86
C THR A 124 -8.73 -6.11 2.35
N PHE A 125 -9.68 -5.30 2.79
CA PHE A 125 -9.81 -4.87 4.18
C PHE A 125 -11.02 -5.53 4.83
N TYR A 126 -10.81 -6.18 5.95
CA TYR A 126 -11.86 -6.75 6.80
C TYR A 126 -11.83 -6.02 8.14
N LEU A 127 -12.74 -5.07 8.33
CA LEU A 127 -12.88 -4.32 9.57
C LEU A 127 -13.97 -4.92 10.44
N GLU A 128 -13.57 -5.36 11.63
CA GLU A 128 -14.49 -5.83 12.65
C GLU A 128 -15.28 -4.67 13.27
N LYS A 129 -16.26 -4.98 14.13
CA LYS A 129 -17.16 -4.01 14.75
C LYS A 129 -16.41 -2.83 15.38
N ASN A 130 -16.86 -1.60 15.07
CA ASN A 130 -16.29 -0.34 15.57
C ASN A 130 -14.80 -0.13 15.27
N ALA A 131 -14.19 -0.91 14.40
CA ALA A 131 -12.81 -0.70 13.97
C ALA A 131 -12.70 0.57 13.10
N LYS A 132 -11.56 1.26 13.20
CA LYS A 132 -11.26 2.45 12.41
C LYS A 132 -9.93 2.29 11.71
N VAL A 133 -9.90 2.66 10.44
CA VAL A 133 -8.67 2.65 9.64
C VAL A 133 -8.54 3.96 8.89
N ARG A 134 -7.38 4.59 9.01
CA ARG A 134 -6.91 5.59 8.07
C ARG A 134 -5.93 4.93 7.12
N TYR A 135 -6.31 4.78 5.84
CA TYR A 135 -5.51 4.20 4.80
C TYR A 135 -4.93 5.29 3.90
N ILE A 136 -3.61 5.38 3.83
CA ILE A 136 -2.89 6.35 3.02
C ILE A 136 -2.13 5.60 1.94
N GLU A 137 -2.43 5.89 0.66
CA GLU A 137 -1.77 5.28 -0.48
C GLU A 137 -1.19 6.34 -1.40
N ARG A 138 0.08 6.19 -1.77
CA ARG A 138 0.75 7.12 -2.69
C ARG A 138 1.39 6.39 -3.85
N HIS A 139 1.22 6.96 -5.04
CA HIS A 139 1.81 6.46 -6.28
C HIS A 139 2.76 7.51 -6.86
N TYR A 140 3.93 7.04 -7.23
CA TYR A 140 5.00 7.88 -7.76
C TYR A 140 5.78 7.15 -8.85
N GLY A 141 6.04 7.84 -9.95
CA GLY A 141 6.89 7.36 -11.03
C GLY A 141 7.98 8.37 -11.37
N GLU A 142 9.15 7.86 -11.73
CA GLU A 142 10.27 8.64 -12.23
C GLU A 142 11.11 7.83 -13.22
N GLY A 143 12.10 8.47 -13.81
CA GLY A 143 13.00 7.92 -14.82
C GLY A 143 12.83 8.62 -16.17
N ASP A 144 13.81 8.45 -17.02
CA ASP A 144 13.90 9.07 -18.36
C ASP A 144 13.76 8.02 -19.48
N GLY A 145 13.31 6.83 -19.16
CA GLY A 145 13.04 5.76 -20.12
C GLY A 145 11.83 6.05 -21.01
N ASN A 146 11.66 5.22 -22.04
CA ASN A 146 10.51 5.28 -22.95
C ASN A 146 9.45 4.21 -22.60
N GLY A 147 9.71 3.35 -21.63
CA GLY A 147 8.75 2.38 -21.13
C GLY A 147 7.69 3.03 -20.24
N GLU A 148 6.46 2.55 -20.31
CA GLU A 148 5.36 3.07 -19.50
C GLU A 148 5.46 2.64 -18.04
N ASN A 149 5.00 3.50 -17.14
CA ASN A 149 4.76 3.20 -15.73
C ASN A 149 3.26 2.99 -15.49
N ILE A 150 2.87 1.77 -15.14
CA ILE A 150 1.46 1.39 -14.98
C ILE A 150 1.19 0.98 -13.54
N MET A 151 0.11 1.50 -12.96
CA MET A 151 -0.37 1.09 -11.63
C MET A 151 -1.88 0.91 -11.63
N ASN A 152 -2.35 -0.32 -11.35
CA ASN A 152 -3.78 -0.64 -11.31
C ASN A 152 -4.18 -1.12 -9.91
N PRO A 153 -4.39 -0.20 -8.96
CA PRO A 153 -4.78 -0.58 -7.60
C PRO A 153 -6.23 -1.05 -7.56
N GLN A 154 -6.46 -2.13 -6.81
CA GLN A 154 -7.79 -2.62 -6.48
C GLN A 154 -7.95 -2.64 -4.97
N THR A 155 -9.03 -2.05 -4.46
CA THR A 155 -9.34 -2.03 -3.04
C THR A 155 -10.71 -2.63 -2.82
N ILE A 156 -10.79 -3.61 -1.93
CA ILE A 156 -12.03 -4.28 -1.54
C ILE A 156 -12.18 -4.08 -0.04
N VAL A 157 -13.32 -3.57 0.41
CA VAL A 157 -13.55 -3.31 1.83
C VAL A 157 -14.82 -4.02 2.33
N HIS A 158 -14.69 -4.69 3.47
CA HIS A 158 -15.79 -5.32 4.19
C HIS A 158 -15.85 -4.70 5.59
N LEU A 159 -16.82 -3.81 5.80
CA LEU A 159 -16.97 -3.06 7.04
C LEU A 159 -18.13 -3.62 7.86
N LYS A 160 -17.83 -4.14 9.06
CA LYS A 160 -18.85 -4.56 10.02
C LYS A 160 -19.51 -3.35 10.70
N GLU A 161 -20.54 -3.61 11.51
CA GLU A 161 -21.34 -2.60 12.22
C GLU A 161 -20.46 -1.54 12.89
N GLY A 162 -20.73 -0.28 12.59
CA GLY A 162 -20.03 0.87 13.16
C GLY A 162 -18.56 1.01 12.77
N ALA A 163 -18.03 0.17 11.87
CA ALA A 163 -16.66 0.34 11.38
C ALA A 163 -16.53 1.56 10.46
N HIS A 164 -15.38 2.20 10.49
CA HIS A 164 -15.08 3.38 9.68
C HIS A 164 -13.74 3.23 8.96
N MET A 165 -13.72 3.56 7.67
CA MET A 165 -12.47 3.62 6.90
C MET A 165 -12.39 4.94 6.14
N GLU A 166 -11.28 5.65 6.34
CA GLU A 166 -10.89 6.82 5.55
C GLU A 166 -9.76 6.40 4.60
N MET A 167 -9.96 6.59 3.29
CA MET A 167 -8.96 6.31 2.26
C MET A 167 -8.45 7.62 1.68
N GLU A 168 -7.16 7.90 1.84
CA GLU A 168 -6.46 9.00 1.17
C GLU A 168 -5.54 8.41 0.10
N THR A 169 -5.88 8.62 -1.17
CA THR A 169 -5.05 8.13 -2.27
C THR A 169 -4.50 9.29 -3.07
N THR A 170 -3.19 9.27 -3.34
CA THR A 170 -2.52 10.35 -4.08
C THR A 170 -1.67 9.77 -5.20
N GLN A 171 -1.95 10.19 -6.43
CA GLN A 171 -1.06 9.98 -7.56
C GLN A 171 -0.20 11.23 -7.73
N ILE A 172 1.07 11.13 -7.36
CA ILE A 172 1.97 12.29 -7.27
C ILE A 172 2.43 12.74 -8.66
N LYS A 173 3.07 11.85 -9.43
CA LYS A 173 3.49 12.07 -10.84
C LYS A 173 4.02 10.78 -11.47
N GLY A 174 4.33 10.82 -12.77
CA GLY A 174 5.14 9.82 -13.48
C GLY A 174 4.45 8.46 -13.67
N ILE A 175 3.14 8.40 -13.54
CA ILE A 175 2.33 7.22 -13.85
C ILE A 175 1.58 7.51 -15.15
N ASP A 176 1.85 6.72 -16.18
CA ASP A 176 1.32 6.93 -17.53
C ASP A 176 -0.09 6.37 -17.67
N SER A 177 -0.40 5.30 -16.96
CA SER A 177 -1.72 4.67 -16.98
C SER A 177 -2.10 4.10 -15.61
N THR A 178 -3.36 4.32 -15.22
CA THR A 178 -3.91 3.74 -14.00
C THR A 178 -5.38 3.36 -14.20
N VAL A 179 -5.77 2.21 -13.68
CA VAL A 179 -7.16 1.79 -13.51
C VAL A 179 -7.38 1.46 -12.05
N ARG A 180 -8.06 2.34 -11.33
CA ARG A 180 -8.41 2.13 -9.93
C ARG A 180 -9.79 1.50 -9.83
N VAL A 181 -9.92 0.47 -9.00
CA VAL A 181 -11.20 -0.17 -8.67
C VAL A 181 -11.35 -0.22 -7.17
N THR A 182 -12.45 0.36 -6.65
CA THR A 182 -12.81 0.25 -5.24
C THR A 182 -14.19 -0.39 -5.12
N LYS A 183 -14.32 -1.41 -4.26
CA LYS A 183 -15.58 -2.10 -3.96
C LYS A 183 -15.77 -2.15 -2.45
N GLY A 184 -17.00 -1.98 -1.97
CA GLY A 184 -17.26 -1.98 -0.54
C GLY A 184 -18.60 -2.64 -0.18
N ASP A 185 -18.56 -3.49 0.86
CA ASP A 185 -19.74 -4.01 1.55
C ASP A 185 -19.76 -3.39 2.95
N LEU A 186 -20.78 -2.56 3.23
CA LEU A 186 -20.90 -1.81 4.46
C LEU A 186 -22.12 -2.30 5.26
N ALA A 187 -21.87 -2.72 6.51
CA ALA A 187 -22.93 -3.06 7.44
C ALA A 187 -23.59 -1.80 8.06
N GLU A 188 -24.54 -1.99 8.95
CA GLU A 188 -25.24 -0.91 9.63
C GLU A 188 -24.30 0.05 10.35
N ASN A 189 -24.50 1.36 10.18
CA ASN A 189 -23.67 2.43 10.75
C ASN A 189 -22.18 2.37 10.37
N ALA A 190 -21.79 1.56 9.39
CA ALA A 190 -20.44 1.61 8.85
C ALA A 190 -20.31 2.74 7.82
N SER A 191 -19.09 3.29 7.68
CA SER A 191 -18.81 4.35 6.72
C SER A 191 -17.46 4.18 6.03
N LEU A 192 -17.42 4.54 4.75
CA LEU A 192 -16.23 4.61 3.92
C LEU A 192 -16.13 6.00 3.31
N GLU A 193 -15.04 6.71 3.60
CA GLU A 193 -14.71 8.00 3.00
C GLU A 193 -13.52 7.83 2.06
N ILE A 194 -13.59 8.39 0.85
CA ILE A 194 -12.54 8.26 -0.15
C ILE A 194 -12.13 9.66 -0.61
N HIS A 195 -10.85 9.99 -0.45
CA HIS A 195 -10.23 11.21 -0.91
C HIS A 195 -9.17 10.87 -1.95
N GLU A 196 -9.42 11.21 -3.21
CA GLU A 196 -8.47 10.99 -4.30
C GLU A 196 -7.85 12.31 -4.74
N THR A 197 -6.52 12.35 -4.75
CA THR A 197 -5.75 13.49 -5.26
C THR A 197 -4.87 13.05 -6.42
N VAL A 198 -5.01 13.73 -7.55
CA VAL A 198 -4.17 13.51 -8.72
C VAL A 198 -3.44 14.80 -9.05
N SER A 199 -2.13 14.81 -8.87
CA SER A 199 -1.27 15.99 -9.09
C SER A 199 -0.70 16.04 -10.52
N TYR A 200 -1.45 15.61 -11.54
CA TYR A 200 -0.94 15.44 -12.90
C TYR A 200 -1.52 16.46 -13.89
N THR A 201 -0.69 16.99 -14.80
CA THR A 201 -1.10 18.01 -15.77
C THR A 201 -1.73 17.47 -17.07
N HIS A 202 -1.76 16.14 -17.27
CA HIS A 202 -2.24 15.51 -18.50
C HIS A 202 -3.08 14.25 -18.29
N LEU A 203 -4.13 14.32 -17.46
CA LEU A 203 -5.11 13.24 -17.35
C LEU A 203 -6.28 13.43 -18.32
N ARG A 204 -6.55 12.40 -19.12
CA ARG A 204 -7.89 12.18 -19.68
C ARG A 204 -8.66 11.35 -18.64
N ALA A 205 -9.44 12.02 -17.81
CA ALA A 205 -10.35 11.34 -16.90
C ALA A 205 -11.46 10.68 -17.72
N HIS A 206 -11.57 9.35 -17.63
CA HIS A 206 -12.79 8.64 -17.98
C HIS A 206 -13.53 8.39 -16.65
N GLU A 207 -14.49 9.25 -16.34
CA GLU A 207 -15.40 9.01 -15.23
C GLU A 207 -16.39 7.92 -15.68
N THR A 208 -16.37 6.78 -15.01
CA THR A 208 -17.47 5.84 -15.01
C THR A 208 -18.27 6.05 -13.74
N CYS A 209 -19.45 6.71 -13.85
CA CYS A 209 -20.43 6.69 -12.77
C CYS A 209 -20.86 5.26 -12.50
N ALA A 210 -20.62 4.77 -11.29
CA ALA A 210 -21.32 3.61 -10.80
C ALA A 210 -22.65 4.10 -10.20
N ASP A 211 -23.77 3.60 -10.73
CA ASP A 211 -25.08 3.80 -10.12
C ASP A 211 -25.10 3.03 -8.78
N LEU A 212 -25.48 3.75 -7.72
CA LEU A 212 -25.74 3.23 -6.37
C LEU A 212 -27.09 2.55 -6.32
#